data_c93f1444933a62ddb6fa4dfc893cbca7
#
_entry.id   c93f1444933a62ddb6fa4dfc893cbca7
#
_cell.length_a   1.000
_cell.length_b   1.000
_cell.length_c   1.000
_cell.angle_alpha   90.00
_cell.angle_beta   90.00
_cell.angle_gamma   90.00
#
_symmetry.space_group_name_H-M   'P 1'
#
loop_
_entity.id
_entity.type
_entity.pdbx_description
1 polymer ?
#
loop_
_entity_poly.entity_id
_entity_poly.type
_entity_poly.pdbx_seq_one_letter_code
_entity_poly.pdbx_strand_id
1 'polypeptide(L)'
;MQDIDFVEALRNYVAFYRGKQKTLAYISMKELENRLPKSHFIRVHKSFIVAIKQISSMEYSELILKNTSRHIPIGNNYKALFMDLLKDKLLF
;
A
#
# COMPACT_ATOMS: atom_id res chain seq x y z
N MET A 1 5.65 -1.97 12.76
CA MET A 1 5.43 -1.64 11.34
C MET A 1 5.55 -2.81 10.40
N GLN A 2 6.28 -3.84 10.78
CA GLN A 2 6.56 -4.95 9.88
C GLN A 2 5.35 -5.79 9.51
N ASP A 3 4.32 -5.77 10.34
CA ASP A 3 3.16 -6.62 10.13
C ASP A 3 1.99 -5.92 9.46
N ILE A 4 2.18 -4.70 9.02
CA ILE A 4 1.13 -3.95 8.37
C ILE A 4 0.95 -4.45 6.94
N ASP A 5 -0.30 -4.72 6.56
CA ASP A 5 -0.62 -5.15 5.21
C ASP A 5 -0.79 -3.96 4.26
N PHE A 6 -1.52 -2.96 4.69
CA PHE A 6 -1.69 -1.74 3.92
C PHE A 6 -2.20 -0.61 4.81
N VAL A 7 -2.13 0.59 4.27
CA VAL A 7 -2.60 1.81 4.94
C VAL A 7 -3.59 2.50 4.03
N GLU A 8 -4.68 2.97 4.62
CA GLU A 8 -5.72 3.70 3.89
C GLU A 8 -5.91 5.07 4.50
N ALA A 9 -5.93 6.11 3.64
CA ALA A 9 -6.23 7.46 4.11
C ALA A 9 -7.73 7.59 4.32
N LEU A 10 -8.11 7.99 5.51
CA LEU A 10 -9.47 8.40 5.83
C LEU A 10 -9.46 9.92 5.90
N ARG A 11 -10.58 10.53 6.28
CA ARG A 11 -10.69 11.99 6.17
C ARG A 11 -9.59 12.73 6.94
N ASN A 12 -9.47 12.48 8.25
CA ASN A 12 -8.47 13.16 9.10
C ASN A 12 -7.47 12.19 9.69
N TYR A 13 -7.52 10.92 9.32
CA TYR A 13 -6.72 9.86 9.90
C TYR A 13 -6.17 8.99 8.81
N VAL A 14 -5.20 8.16 9.17
CA VAL A 14 -4.84 7.02 8.36
C VAL A 14 -5.16 5.77 9.15
N ALA A 15 -5.56 4.71 8.45
CA ALA A 15 -5.85 3.43 9.06
C ALA A 15 -4.78 2.45 8.66
N PHE A 16 -4.15 1.82 9.65
CA PHE A 16 -3.18 0.75 9.43
C PHE A 16 -3.91 -0.58 9.58
N TYR A 17 -3.83 -1.41 8.55
CA TYR A 17 -4.50 -2.71 8.56
C TYR A 17 -3.50 -3.82 8.72
N ARG A 18 -3.81 -4.75 9.62
CA ARG A 18 -3.03 -5.97 9.81
C ARG A 18 -4.03 -7.10 9.95
N GLY A 19 -4.25 -7.85 8.87
CA GLY A 19 -5.32 -8.81 8.82
C GLY A 19 -6.65 -8.12 9.03
N LYS A 20 -7.38 -8.53 10.05
CA LYS A 20 -8.66 -7.92 10.40
C LYS A 20 -8.52 -6.76 11.38
N GLN A 21 -7.33 -6.54 11.91
CA GLN A 21 -7.10 -5.47 12.86
C GLN A 21 -6.91 -4.15 12.15
N LYS A 22 -7.39 -3.09 12.79
CA LYS A 22 -7.34 -1.75 12.23
C LYS A 22 -6.91 -0.79 13.33
N THR A 23 -5.87 -0.02 13.07
CA THR A 23 -5.36 0.97 14.00
C THR A 23 -5.38 2.34 13.32
N LEU A 24 -5.93 3.34 13.98
CA LEU A 24 -6.01 4.69 13.43
C LEU A 24 -4.88 5.55 13.97
N ALA A 25 -4.36 6.44 13.11
CA ALA A 25 -3.35 7.40 13.50
C ALA A 25 -3.64 8.74 12.86
N TYR A 26 -3.26 9.79 13.55
CA TYR A 26 -3.50 11.16 13.12
C TYR A 26 -2.24 11.67 12.43
N ILE A 27 -2.10 11.37 11.16
CA ILE A 27 -0.92 11.71 10.38
C ILE A 27 -1.34 11.80 8.92
N SER A 28 -0.68 12.65 8.13
CA SER A 28 -0.98 12.73 6.71
C SER A 28 -0.32 11.60 5.94
N MET A 29 -0.90 11.27 4.78
CA MET A 29 -0.32 10.23 3.92
C MET A 29 1.07 10.63 3.44
N LYS A 30 1.28 11.91 3.16
CA LYS A 30 2.58 12.37 2.70
C LYS A 30 3.64 12.20 3.76
N GLU A 31 3.33 12.56 5.00
CA GLU A 31 4.26 12.40 6.10
C GLU A 31 4.54 10.92 6.36
N LEU A 32 3.51 10.11 6.33
CA LEU A 32 3.66 8.67 6.54
C LEU A 32 4.51 8.04 5.44
N GLU A 33 4.28 8.44 4.20
CA GLU A 33 5.06 7.93 3.08
C GLU A 33 6.55 8.20 3.27
N ASN A 34 6.87 9.38 3.82
CA ASN A 34 8.26 9.74 4.07
C ASN A 34 8.88 8.95 5.23
N ARG A 35 8.07 8.46 6.14
CA ARG A 35 8.57 7.73 7.31
C ARG A 35 8.68 6.23 7.09
N LEU A 36 7.86 5.67 6.20
CA LEU A 36 7.87 4.24 5.96
C LEU A 36 9.07 3.84 5.09
N PRO A 37 9.70 2.70 5.38
CA PRO A 37 10.82 2.23 4.55
C PRO A 37 10.37 1.97 3.12
N LYS A 38 11.03 2.59 2.18
CA LYS A 38 10.68 2.44 0.76
C LYS A 38 11.01 1.06 0.21
N SER A 39 11.85 0.32 0.92
CA SER A 39 12.16 -1.05 0.53
C SER A 39 11.03 -2.02 0.88
N HIS A 40 10.10 -1.62 1.73
CA HIS A 40 9.03 -2.49 2.21
C HIS A 40 7.63 -1.99 1.87
N PHE A 41 7.47 -0.72 1.59
CA PHE A 41 6.16 -0.11 1.36
C PHE A 41 6.18 0.72 0.09
N ILE A 42 5.06 0.73 -0.61
CA ILE A 42 4.92 1.52 -1.82
C ILE A 42 3.56 2.19 -1.83
N ARG A 43 3.55 3.47 -2.18
CA ARG A 43 2.30 4.20 -2.35
C ARG A 43 1.76 3.90 -3.73
N VAL A 44 0.51 3.42 -3.79
CA VAL A 44 -0.11 2.98 -5.05
C VAL A 44 -1.32 3.81 -5.42
N HIS A 45 -1.71 4.73 -4.56
CA HIS A 45 -2.91 5.55 -4.76
C HIS A 45 -2.79 6.72 -3.79
N LYS A 46 -3.48 7.82 -4.09
CA LYS A 46 -3.42 8.94 -3.15
C LYS A 46 -3.91 8.54 -1.76
N SER A 47 -4.72 7.49 -1.68
CA SER A 47 -5.30 7.04 -0.41
C SER A 47 -4.77 5.70 0.07
N PHE A 48 -3.81 5.08 -0.62
CA PHE A 48 -3.33 3.75 -0.23
C PHE A 48 -1.82 3.60 -0.32
N ILE A 49 -1.25 2.99 0.71
CA ILE A 49 0.13 2.50 0.74
C ILE A 49 0.06 1.02 1.07
N VAL A 50 0.81 0.18 0.36
CA VAL A 50 0.76 -1.27 0.60
C VAL A 50 2.14 -1.79 0.97
N ALA A 51 2.16 -2.88 1.74
CA ALA A 51 3.39 -3.62 2.02
C ALA A 51 3.70 -4.47 0.80
N ILE A 52 4.89 -4.29 0.25
CA ILE A 52 5.26 -4.95 -1.01
C ILE A 52 5.16 -6.46 -0.92
N LYS A 53 5.61 -7.04 0.20
CA LYS A 53 5.61 -8.50 0.35
C LYS A 53 4.22 -9.08 0.53
N GLN A 54 3.21 -8.25 0.79
CA GLN A 54 1.84 -8.72 0.91
C GLN A 54 1.10 -8.73 -0.41
N ILE A 55 1.71 -8.25 -1.48
CA ILE A 55 1.08 -8.26 -2.79
C ILE A 55 1.05 -9.68 -3.32
N SER A 56 -0.14 -10.20 -3.58
CA SER A 56 -0.33 -11.53 -4.14
C SER A 56 -0.38 -11.50 -5.65
N SER A 57 -1.15 -10.59 -6.20
CA SER A 57 -1.31 -10.47 -7.64
C SER A 57 -1.87 -9.10 -7.99
N MET A 58 -1.92 -8.82 -9.28
CA MET A 58 -2.53 -7.61 -9.80
C MET A 58 -3.51 -7.99 -10.89
N GLU A 59 -4.74 -7.50 -10.79
CA GLU A 59 -5.76 -7.72 -11.80
C GLU A 59 -6.30 -6.39 -12.24
N TYR A 60 -6.15 -6.09 -13.53
CA TYR A 60 -6.53 -4.80 -14.11
C TYR A 60 -5.73 -3.69 -13.40
N SER A 61 -6.42 -2.78 -12.73
CA SER A 61 -5.76 -1.71 -12.00
C SER A 61 -5.92 -1.86 -10.50
N GLU A 62 -6.01 -3.09 -10.02
CA GLU A 62 -6.19 -3.37 -8.60
C GLU A 62 -5.18 -4.38 -8.11
N LEU A 63 -4.77 -4.20 -6.86
CA LEU A 63 -3.87 -5.14 -6.19
C LEU A 63 -4.67 -6.08 -5.32
N ILE A 64 -4.28 -7.35 -5.33
CA ILE A 64 -4.83 -8.36 -4.46
C ILE A 64 -3.75 -8.72 -3.45
N LEU A 65 -4.08 -8.60 -2.17
CA LEU A 65 -3.15 -8.85 -1.09
C LEU A 65 -3.39 -10.21 -0.47
N LYS A 66 -2.39 -10.72 0.24
CA LYS A 66 -2.42 -12.09 0.77
C LYS A 66 -3.39 -12.26 1.92
N ASN A 67 -3.51 -11.28 2.79
CA ASN A 67 -4.22 -11.44 4.06
C ASN A 67 -5.54 -10.70 4.13
N THR A 68 -6.03 -10.20 3.02
CA THR A 68 -7.31 -9.49 3.00
C THR A 68 -8.02 -9.76 1.68
N SER A 69 -9.33 -9.73 1.71
CA SER A 69 -10.12 -9.85 0.49
C SER A 69 -10.32 -8.52 -0.21
N ARG A 70 -9.83 -7.43 0.37
CA ARG A 70 -9.97 -6.12 -0.25
C ARG A 70 -9.09 -6.00 -1.47
N HIS A 71 -9.62 -5.37 -2.52
CA HIS A 71 -8.83 -5.01 -3.68
C HIS A 71 -8.38 -3.56 -3.52
N ILE A 72 -7.10 -3.31 -3.71
CA ILE A 72 -6.53 -1.99 -3.51
C ILE A 72 -6.33 -1.34 -4.88
N PRO A 73 -7.00 -0.21 -5.16
CA PRO A 73 -6.86 0.41 -6.47
C PRO A 73 -5.48 1.03 -6.67
N ILE A 74 -4.99 0.99 -7.89
CA ILE A 74 -3.75 1.67 -8.27
C ILE A 74 -4.16 2.94 -9.01
N GLY A 75 -3.77 4.10 -8.49
CA GLY A 75 -4.08 5.37 -9.11
C GLY A 75 -3.29 5.58 -10.39
N ASN A 76 -3.88 6.28 -11.36
CA ASN A 76 -3.23 6.51 -12.64
C ASN A 76 -1.88 7.19 -12.50
N ASN A 77 -1.76 8.10 -11.54
CA ASN A 77 -0.51 8.83 -11.32
C ASN A 77 0.57 7.99 -10.64
N TYR A 78 0.23 6.80 -10.19
CA TYR A 78 1.16 5.92 -9.47
C TYR A 78 1.53 4.67 -10.26
N LYS A 79 0.86 4.45 -11.38
CA LYS A 79 0.97 3.19 -12.10
C LYS A 79 2.35 2.95 -12.67
N ALA A 80 2.91 3.96 -13.33
CA ALA A 80 4.24 3.82 -13.94
C ALA A 80 5.31 3.56 -12.90
N LEU A 81 5.29 4.32 -11.81
CA LEU A 81 6.25 4.13 -10.73
C LEU A 81 6.10 2.77 -10.07
N PHE A 82 4.85 2.35 -9.88
CA PHE A 82 4.59 1.04 -9.29
C PHE A 82 5.13 -0.09 -10.17
N MET A 83 4.92 -0.01 -11.48
CA MET A 83 5.41 -1.04 -12.39
C MET A 83 6.93 -1.08 -12.42
N ASP A 84 7.58 0.08 -12.36
CA ASP A 84 9.04 0.13 -12.30
C ASP A 84 9.58 -0.53 -11.05
N LEU A 85 8.94 -0.27 -9.90
CA LEU A 85 9.37 -0.87 -8.65
C LEU A 85 9.16 -2.38 -8.64
N LEU A 86 8.09 -2.84 -9.26
CA LEU A 86 7.85 -4.28 -9.37
C LEU A 86 8.94 -4.98 -10.15
N LYS A 87 9.40 -4.40 -11.25
CA LYS A 87 10.46 -4.99 -12.04
C LYS A 87 11.72 -5.22 -11.22
N ASP A 88 12.06 -4.26 -10.36
CA ASP A 88 13.26 -4.35 -9.56
C ASP A 88 13.13 -5.33 -8.40
N LYS A 89 11.95 -5.42 -7.80
CA LYS A 89 11.78 -6.16 -6.55
C LYS A 89 11.18 -7.53 -6.71
N LEU A 90 10.35 -7.73 -7.72
CA LEU A 90 9.64 -8.99 -7.90
C LEU A 90 10.12 -9.76 -9.12
N LEU A 91 11.09 -9.26 -9.83
CA LEU A 91 11.77 -9.94 -10.92
C LEU A 91 10.82 -10.44 -12.01
N PHE A 92 9.98 -9.59 -12.49
CA PHE A 92 9.17 -9.93 -13.65
C PHE A 92 10.00 -9.95 -14.93
#